data_1a5143879842394829c0b6727f01060a
#
_entry.id   1a5143879842394829c0b6727f01060a
#
_cell.length_a   1.000
_cell.length_b   1.000
_cell.length_c   1.000
_cell.angle_alpha   90.00
_cell.angle_beta   90.00
_cell.angle_gamma   90.00
#
_symmetry.space_group_name_H-M   'P 1'
#
loop_
_entity.id
_entity.type
_entity.pdbx_description
1 polymer ?
#
loop_
_entity_poly.entity_id
_entity_poly.type
_entity_poly.pdbx_seq_one_letter_code
_entity_poly.pdbx_strand_id
1 'polypeptide(L)'
;YTQNDMREIIRFAALRQIEIIPEIEMPAHTNSSLAAYPELACPVVDRFIGVLPGIGGKNSEIVYCAGNDSVFSFLEDVIDEVSELFPSKYIHLGGDEASKVNWAKCPKCRARMEAEHIEHTEELQSYFMTRMSNYVRSKGKEVMGWDELTNSTLPEGAIIYGWQGFGKAALKAAAQGHRFIMTPARILYFIRYQGPQWFEPLTYFGNNTLKDVYTYEPVQEEWNPVYEDLLMGVQASMWTEFCNSPDDVEYQLFPRLLALSDICLLYTSPSPRDRQKSR
;
A
#
# COMPACT_ATOMS: atom_id res chain seq x y z
N TYR A 1 -8.19 -4.50 18.14
CA TYR A 1 -7.03 -5.25 18.68
C TYR A 1 -6.33 -4.42 19.73
N THR A 2 -5.83 -5.08 20.78
CA THR A 2 -4.95 -4.46 21.76
C THR A 2 -3.48 -4.62 21.33
N GLN A 3 -2.57 -3.86 21.96
CA GLN A 3 -1.14 -4.09 21.73
C GLN A 3 -0.69 -5.53 22.07
N ASN A 4 -1.35 -6.17 23.06
CA ASN A 4 -1.04 -7.57 23.40
C ASN A 4 -1.45 -8.54 22.30
N ASP A 5 -2.60 -8.30 21.64
CA ASP A 5 -3.02 -9.09 20.47
C ASP A 5 -1.98 -8.95 19.34
N MET A 6 -1.47 -7.73 19.11
CA MET A 6 -0.41 -7.51 18.12
C MET A 6 0.89 -8.23 18.49
N ARG A 7 1.32 -8.19 19.75
CA ARG A 7 2.51 -8.93 20.21
C ARG A 7 2.34 -10.42 20.02
N GLU A 8 1.14 -10.96 20.25
CA GLU A 8 0.84 -12.37 20.00
C GLU A 8 0.93 -12.73 18.52
N ILE A 9 0.34 -11.92 17.63
CA ILE A 9 0.39 -12.10 16.18
C ILE A 9 1.84 -12.04 15.69
N ILE A 10 2.61 -11.04 16.12
CA ILE A 10 4.03 -10.88 15.76
C ILE A 10 4.83 -12.12 16.18
N ARG A 11 4.65 -12.58 17.42
CA ARG A 11 5.32 -13.79 17.92
C ARG A 11 4.93 -15.04 17.14
N PHE A 12 3.64 -15.19 16.84
CA PHE A 12 3.13 -16.33 16.05
C PHE A 12 3.71 -16.37 14.64
N ALA A 13 3.81 -15.20 13.99
CA ALA A 13 4.42 -15.05 12.67
C ALA A 13 5.93 -15.33 12.70
N ALA A 14 6.65 -14.78 13.68
CA ALA A 14 8.09 -14.95 13.82
C ALA A 14 8.51 -16.42 13.99
N LEU A 15 7.72 -17.24 14.71
CA LEU A 15 7.92 -18.69 14.83
C LEU A 15 7.80 -19.42 13.47
N ARG A 16 7.26 -18.75 12.45
CA ARG A 16 7.09 -19.28 11.08
C ARG A 16 7.98 -18.57 10.07
N GLN A 17 8.95 -17.79 10.55
CA GLN A 17 9.85 -16.99 9.71
C GLN A 17 9.09 -15.96 8.85
N ILE A 18 7.97 -15.44 9.37
CA ILE A 18 7.17 -14.40 8.74
C ILE A 18 7.36 -13.10 9.52
N GLU A 19 7.76 -12.04 8.81
CA GLU A 19 7.84 -10.69 9.34
C GLU A 19 6.49 -9.99 9.17
N ILE A 20 6.01 -9.31 10.20
CA ILE A 20 4.83 -8.46 10.14
C ILE A 20 5.28 -7.02 9.92
N ILE A 21 4.92 -6.45 8.79
CA ILE A 21 5.18 -5.06 8.43
C ILE A 21 3.88 -4.26 8.66
N PRO A 22 3.88 -3.28 9.56
CA PRO A 22 2.69 -2.45 9.77
C PRO A 22 2.49 -1.48 8.61
N GLU A 23 1.24 -1.29 8.20
CA GLU A 23 0.81 -0.29 7.24
C GLU A 23 -0.07 0.74 7.95
N ILE A 24 0.37 1.99 7.95
CA ILE A 24 -0.32 3.14 8.55
C ILE A 24 -0.63 4.11 7.44
N GLU A 25 -1.88 4.08 7.00
CA GLU A 25 -2.34 4.86 5.86
C GLU A 25 -2.32 6.36 6.08
N MET A 26 -1.75 7.07 5.12
CA MET A 26 -1.74 8.52 5.03
C MET A 26 -1.41 8.99 3.59
N PRO A 27 -1.95 10.12 3.13
CA PRO A 27 -2.93 10.98 3.81
C PRO A 27 -4.38 10.54 3.59
N ALA A 28 -4.64 9.55 2.72
CA ALA A 28 -5.94 8.98 2.41
C ALA A 28 -6.24 7.70 3.22
N HIS A 29 -7.39 7.07 2.96
CA HIS A 29 -7.86 5.88 3.68
C HIS A 29 -7.94 6.05 5.22
N THR A 30 -8.23 7.28 5.67
CA THR A 30 -8.11 7.74 7.05
C THR A 30 -9.46 8.07 7.70
N ASN A 31 -10.57 7.64 7.09
CA ASN A 31 -11.91 7.98 7.58
C ASN A 31 -12.19 7.51 9.02
N SER A 32 -11.60 6.38 9.46
CA SER A 32 -11.77 5.90 10.82
C SER A 32 -11.12 6.84 11.83
N SER A 33 -9.91 7.30 11.59
CA SER A 33 -9.22 8.27 12.44
C SER A 33 -9.88 9.65 12.37
N LEU A 34 -10.28 10.10 11.18
CA LEU A 34 -10.96 11.38 10.99
C LEU A 34 -12.39 11.38 11.56
N ALA A 35 -13.05 10.23 11.68
CA ALA A 35 -14.31 10.12 12.40
C ALA A 35 -14.12 10.29 13.92
N ALA A 36 -12.99 9.86 14.46
CA ALA A 36 -12.62 10.02 15.87
C ALA A 36 -12.01 11.40 16.16
N TYR A 37 -11.26 11.96 15.24
CA TYR A 37 -10.53 13.23 15.35
C TYR A 37 -10.81 14.14 14.14
N PRO A 38 -12.03 14.67 14.00
CA PRO A 38 -12.46 15.44 12.82
C PRO A 38 -11.65 16.73 12.62
N GLU A 39 -11.00 17.25 13.66
CA GLU A 39 -10.13 18.42 13.61
C GLU A 39 -8.85 18.21 12.79
N LEU A 40 -8.51 16.95 12.47
CA LEU A 40 -7.39 16.60 11.60
C LEU A 40 -7.74 16.68 10.11
N ALA A 41 -9.03 16.79 9.78
CA ALA A 41 -9.49 17.05 8.42
C ALA A 41 -9.29 18.52 8.03
N CYS A 42 -9.38 18.79 6.72
CA CYS A 42 -9.40 20.18 6.24
C CYS A 42 -10.64 20.93 6.76
N PRO A 43 -10.51 22.17 7.25
CA PRO A 43 -11.63 22.95 7.79
C PRO A 43 -12.74 23.27 6.77
N VAL A 44 -12.52 23.00 5.50
CA VAL A 44 -13.53 23.12 4.43
C VAL A 44 -14.48 21.92 4.36
N VAL A 45 -14.20 20.86 5.13
CA VAL A 45 -15.11 19.72 5.29
C VAL A 45 -16.16 20.11 6.33
N ASP A 46 -17.36 20.40 5.87
CA ASP A 46 -18.49 20.91 6.66
C ASP A 46 -19.55 19.83 6.94
N ARG A 47 -19.23 18.57 6.71
CA ARG A 47 -20.12 17.42 6.86
C ARG A 47 -19.62 16.44 7.92
N PHE A 48 -20.54 15.62 8.43
CA PHE A 48 -20.19 14.51 9.30
C PHE A 48 -19.23 13.53 8.62
N ILE A 49 -18.17 13.18 9.33
CA ILE A 49 -17.18 12.20 8.87
C ILE A 49 -17.51 10.86 9.52
N GLY A 50 -18.02 9.94 8.72
CA GLY A 50 -18.33 8.57 9.17
C GLY A 50 -17.29 7.57 8.70
N VAL A 51 -17.21 6.45 9.39
CA VAL A 51 -16.44 5.29 8.94
C VAL A 51 -17.14 4.68 7.73
N LEU A 52 -16.41 4.39 6.68
CA LEU A 52 -16.93 3.80 5.45
C LEU A 52 -16.98 2.28 5.57
N PRO A 53 -18.15 1.65 5.36
CA PRO A 53 -18.27 0.19 5.31
C PRO A 53 -17.96 -0.30 3.88
N GLY A 54 -16.72 -0.53 3.53
CA GLY A 54 -16.35 -1.06 2.21
C GLY A 54 -16.04 0.00 1.15
N ILE A 55 -16.49 -0.20 -0.07
CA ILE A 55 -16.07 0.55 -1.25
C ILE A 55 -16.50 2.01 -1.20
N GLY A 56 -15.80 2.83 -0.51
CA GLY A 56 -15.77 4.27 -0.65
C GLY A 56 -17.12 4.98 -0.80
N GLY A 57 -17.06 6.15 -1.32
CA GLY A 57 -18.15 7.08 -1.53
C GLY A 57 -17.59 8.48 -1.46
N LYS A 58 -18.43 9.51 -1.36
CA LYS A 58 -17.96 10.90 -1.27
C LYS A 58 -17.03 11.17 -0.07
N ASN A 59 -17.04 10.31 0.95
CA ASN A 59 -16.13 10.44 2.08
C ASN A 59 -14.69 10.02 1.77
N SER A 60 -14.43 9.28 0.69
CA SER A 60 -13.07 8.99 0.22
C SER A 60 -12.30 10.25 -0.20
N GLU A 61 -13.02 11.37 -0.46
CA GLU A 61 -12.41 12.68 -0.70
C GLU A 61 -11.87 13.34 0.56
N ILE A 62 -12.20 12.83 1.76
CA ILE A 62 -11.76 13.39 3.03
C ILE A 62 -10.47 12.70 3.45
N VAL A 63 -9.40 13.47 3.47
CA VAL A 63 -8.05 13.04 3.80
C VAL A 63 -7.48 13.94 4.89
N TYR A 64 -6.38 13.57 5.52
CA TYR A 64 -5.68 14.43 6.47
C TYR A 64 -5.35 15.79 5.85
N CYS A 65 -5.46 16.84 6.67
CA CYS A 65 -5.14 18.21 6.25
C CYS A 65 -3.63 18.42 6.21
N ALA A 66 -3.03 18.49 5.03
CA ALA A 66 -1.59 18.68 4.86
C ALA A 66 -1.07 20.05 5.37
N GLY A 67 -1.96 21.02 5.56
CA GLY A 67 -1.63 22.33 6.14
C GLY A 67 -1.78 22.41 7.67
N ASN A 68 -2.16 21.32 8.34
CA ASN A 68 -2.39 21.29 9.79
C ASN A 68 -1.27 20.54 10.51
N ASP A 69 -0.45 21.24 11.28
CA ASP A 69 0.68 20.61 12.01
C ASP A 69 0.21 19.59 13.05
N SER A 70 -0.99 19.74 13.61
CA SER A 70 -1.55 18.73 14.53
C SER A 70 -1.72 17.35 13.87
N VAL A 71 -1.91 17.28 12.55
CA VAL A 71 -1.91 16.01 11.81
C VAL A 71 -0.57 15.30 11.91
N PHE A 72 0.51 16.04 11.71
CA PHE A 72 1.84 15.47 11.78
C PHE A 72 2.19 15.03 13.21
N SER A 73 1.88 15.85 14.22
CA SER A 73 2.10 15.45 15.62
C SER A 73 1.31 14.19 16.00
N PHE A 74 0.05 14.10 15.56
CA PHE A 74 -0.76 12.90 15.77
C PHE A 74 -0.15 11.66 15.10
N LEU A 75 0.30 11.80 13.83
CA LEU A 75 0.92 10.70 13.11
C LEU A 75 2.30 10.32 13.66
N GLU A 76 3.05 11.29 14.17
CA GLU A 76 4.32 11.07 14.85
C GLU A 76 4.11 10.22 16.12
N ASP A 77 3.10 10.51 16.92
CA ASP A 77 2.72 9.70 18.10
C ASP A 77 2.32 8.27 17.70
N VAL A 78 1.54 8.11 16.61
CA VAL A 78 1.18 6.80 16.08
C VAL A 78 2.41 6.02 15.60
N ILE A 79 3.33 6.67 14.89
CA ILE A 79 4.57 6.04 14.41
C ILE A 79 5.47 5.64 15.58
N ASP A 80 5.50 6.40 16.66
CA ASP A 80 6.25 6.06 17.87
C ASP A 80 5.73 4.76 18.48
N GLU A 81 4.42 4.65 18.71
CA GLU A 81 3.80 3.45 19.26
C GLU A 81 4.00 2.24 18.34
N VAL A 82 3.80 2.40 17.04
CA VAL A 82 4.00 1.34 16.06
C VAL A 82 5.47 0.91 15.98
N SER A 83 6.39 1.85 16.03
CA SER A 83 7.84 1.58 15.97
C SER A 83 8.34 0.75 17.15
N GLU A 84 7.78 0.97 18.35
CA GLU A 84 8.08 0.19 19.54
C GLU A 84 7.44 -1.21 19.50
N LEU A 85 6.24 -1.30 18.93
CA LEU A 85 5.46 -2.53 18.94
C LEU A 85 5.94 -3.54 17.89
N PHE A 86 6.30 -3.08 16.68
CA PHE A 86 6.68 -3.93 15.56
C PHE A 86 8.21 -3.98 15.38
N PRO A 87 8.83 -5.18 15.47
CA PRO A 87 10.27 -5.34 15.31
C PRO A 87 10.74 -5.17 13.86
N SER A 88 9.82 -5.16 12.89
CA SER A 88 10.15 -4.92 11.49
C SER A 88 10.95 -3.63 11.33
N LYS A 89 11.95 -3.67 10.45
CA LYS A 89 12.66 -2.45 10.05
C LYS A 89 11.85 -1.59 9.07
N TYR A 90 10.73 -2.07 8.59
CA TYR A 90 9.88 -1.41 7.62
C TYR A 90 8.60 -0.89 8.26
N ILE A 91 8.14 0.27 7.80
CA ILE A 91 6.78 0.78 8.02
C ILE A 91 6.24 1.23 6.66
N HIS A 92 5.07 0.72 6.28
CA HIS A 92 4.39 1.16 5.08
C HIS A 92 3.48 2.35 5.43
N LEU A 93 3.57 3.44 4.68
CA LEU A 93 2.85 4.69 4.92
C LEU A 93 1.67 4.92 3.96
N GLY A 94 1.34 3.95 3.13
CA GLY A 94 0.29 4.09 2.12
C GLY A 94 0.66 5.06 1.01
N GLY A 95 -0.09 6.14 0.88
CA GLY A 95 0.13 7.21 -0.10
C GLY A 95 -0.75 7.13 -1.33
N ASP A 96 -1.61 6.11 -1.41
CA ASP A 96 -2.52 5.86 -2.52
C ASP A 96 -3.82 6.66 -2.43
N GLU A 97 -4.44 6.83 -3.58
CA GLU A 97 -5.80 7.36 -3.79
C GLU A 97 -6.11 8.68 -3.05
N ALA A 98 -5.10 9.46 -2.71
CA ALA A 98 -5.27 10.71 -1.98
C ALA A 98 -5.96 11.78 -2.83
N SER A 99 -7.22 12.09 -2.49
CA SER A 99 -7.96 13.17 -3.13
C SER A 99 -7.42 14.55 -2.74
N LYS A 100 -7.12 15.40 -3.72
CA LYS A 100 -6.63 16.76 -3.51
C LYS A 100 -7.73 17.82 -3.50
N VAL A 101 -8.99 17.44 -3.69
CA VAL A 101 -10.14 18.36 -3.84
C VAL A 101 -10.29 19.30 -2.64
N ASN A 102 -10.13 18.78 -1.43
CA ASN A 102 -10.20 19.58 -0.22
C ASN A 102 -8.92 20.40 0.02
N TRP A 103 -7.75 19.87 -0.30
CA TRP A 103 -6.50 20.62 -0.19
C TRP A 103 -6.47 21.86 -1.07
N ALA A 104 -6.94 21.74 -2.31
CA ALA A 104 -7.01 22.87 -3.25
C ALA A 104 -7.87 24.03 -2.75
N LYS A 105 -8.85 23.77 -1.88
CA LYS A 105 -9.78 24.77 -1.32
C LYS A 105 -9.38 25.19 0.10
N CYS A 106 -8.62 24.39 0.81
CA CYS A 106 -8.29 24.56 2.22
C CYS A 106 -7.33 25.74 2.44
N PRO A 107 -7.68 26.73 3.27
CA PRO A 107 -6.79 27.87 3.54
C PRO A 107 -5.48 27.44 4.21
N LYS A 108 -5.50 26.43 5.11
CA LYS A 108 -4.30 25.90 5.76
C LYS A 108 -3.37 25.23 4.74
N CYS A 109 -3.92 24.41 3.83
CA CYS A 109 -3.12 23.74 2.79
C CYS A 109 -2.51 24.75 1.83
N ARG A 110 -3.27 25.78 1.42
CA ARG A 110 -2.74 26.84 0.57
C ARG A 110 -1.64 27.65 1.26
N ALA A 111 -1.80 27.99 2.54
CA ALA A 111 -0.77 28.67 3.29
C ALA A 111 0.50 27.81 3.42
N ARG A 112 0.36 26.50 3.57
CA ARG A 112 1.48 25.54 3.55
C ARG A 112 2.18 25.53 2.20
N MET A 113 1.41 25.45 1.11
CA MET A 113 1.96 25.48 -0.25
C MET A 113 2.75 26.76 -0.50
N GLU A 114 2.22 27.92 -0.09
CA GLU A 114 2.93 29.19 -0.20
C GLU A 114 4.24 29.21 0.62
N ALA A 115 4.19 28.74 1.86
CA ALA A 115 5.35 28.71 2.74
C ALA A 115 6.47 27.79 2.25
N GLU A 116 6.12 26.67 1.62
CA GLU A 116 7.05 25.65 1.11
C GLU A 116 7.36 25.83 -0.39
N HIS A 117 6.88 26.91 -1.02
CA HIS A 117 7.02 27.19 -2.47
C HIS A 117 6.51 26.06 -3.37
N ILE A 118 5.38 25.46 -2.98
CA ILE A 118 4.69 24.39 -3.70
C ILE A 118 3.65 24.99 -4.64
N GLU A 119 3.70 24.61 -5.92
CA GLU A 119 2.76 25.10 -6.94
C GLU A 119 1.54 24.19 -7.12
N HIS A 120 1.74 22.87 -6.99
CA HIS A 120 0.72 21.86 -7.26
C HIS A 120 0.42 20.98 -6.04
N THR A 121 -0.83 20.56 -5.91
CA THR A 121 -1.26 19.69 -4.78
C THR A 121 -0.61 18.29 -4.79
N GLU A 122 -0.09 17.82 -5.92
CA GLU A 122 0.72 16.60 -5.98
C GLU A 122 2.04 16.78 -5.22
N GLU A 123 2.67 17.95 -5.35
CA GLU A 123 3.88 18.29 -4.60
C GLU A 123 3.58 18.44 -3.11
N LEU A 124 2.37 18.89 -2.74
CA LEU A 124 1.92 18.94 -1.35
C LEU A 124 1.80 17.53 -0.76
N GLN A 125 1.39 16.54 -1.53
CA GLN A 125 1.44 15.15 -1.10
C GLN A 125 2.89 14.68 -0.92
N SER A 126 3.77 15.02 -1.84
CA SER A 126 5.20 14.71 -1.70
C SER A 126 5.81 15.33 -0.45
N TYR A 127 5.49 16.60 -0.16
CA TYR A 127 5.87 17.25 1.09
C TYR A 127 5.39 16.47 2.32
N PHE A 128 4.09 16.10 2.33
CA PHE A 128 3.49 15.33 3.43
C PHE A 128 4.23 14.00 3.64
N MET A 129 4.35 13.23 2.58
CA MET A 129 4.99 11.91 2.64
C MET A 129 6.48 11.99 2.98
N THR A 130 7.20 13.00 2.47
CA THR A 130 8.61 13.22 2.80
C THR A 130 8.80 13.56 4.28
N ARG A 131 7.95 14.43 4.85
CA ARG A 131 7.98 14.78 6.26
C ARG A 131 7.78 13.56 7.16
N MET A 132 6.77 12.75 6.87
CA MET A 132 6.50 11.52 7.63
C MET A 132 7.58 10.45 7.41
N SER A 133 8.09 10.32 6.19
CA SER A 133 9.20 9.41 5.89
C SER A 133 10.46 9.76 6.66
N ASN A 134 10.80 11.03 6.76
CA ASN A 134 11.93 11.49 7.56
C ASN A 134 11.74 11.18 9.05
N TYR A 135 10.50 11.28 9.54
CA TYR A 135 10.19 10.91 10.93
C TYR A 135 10.39 9.41 11.16
N VAL A 136 9.85 8.55 10.30
CA VAL A 136 10.05 7.09 10.36
C VAL A 136 11.55 6.74 10.31
N ARG A 137 12.32 7.38 9.43
CA ARG A 137 13.77 7.18 9.33
C ARG A 137 14.51 7.61 10.61
N SER A 138 14.03 8.65 11.29
CA SER A 138 14.59 9.08 12.57
C SER A 138 14.43 8.03 13.69
N LYS A 139 13.47 7.10 13.53
CA LYS A 139 13.30 5.94 14.41
C LYS A 139 14.16 4.73 13.98
N GLY A 140 15.03 4.89 12.98
CA GLY A 140 15.88 3.82 12.44
C GLY A 140 15.16 2.83 11.56
N LYS A 141 13.98 3.20 11.04
CA LYS A 141 13.17 2.35 10.15
C LYS A 141 13.21 2.82 8.70
N GLU A 142 12.86 1.95 7.78
CA GLU A 142 12.77 2.22 6.34
C GLU A 142 11.30 2.37 5.93
N VAL A 143 11.03 3.24 4.97
CA VAL A 143 9.68 3.55 4.51
C VAL A 143 9.31 2.74 3.30
N MET A 144 8.07 2.27 3.28
CA MET A 144 7.39 1.69 2.12
C MET A 144 6.16 2.53 1.77
N GLY A 145 5.73 2.48 0.51
CA GLY A 145 4.50 3.15 0.07
C GLY A 145 4.07 2.72 -1.32
N TRP A 146 2.84 3.10 -1.68
CA TRP A 146 2.23 2.76 -2.96
C TRP A 146 2.79 3.60 -4.12
N ASP A 147 2.60 3.13 -5.34
CA ASP A 147 3.23 3.69 -6.54
C ASP A 147 2.71 5.08 -6.97
N GLU A 148 1.64 5.59 -6.36
CA GLU A 148 1.23 7.00 -6.51
C GLU A 148 2.30 7.98 -6.02
N LEU A 149 3.16 7.58 -5.11
CA LEU A 149 4.30 8.41 -4.67
C LEU A 149 5.21 8.80 -5.85
N THR A 150 5.20 8.02 -6.93
CA THR A 150 5.96 8.33 -8.17
C THR A 150 5.38 9.47 -8.99
N ASN A 151 4.23 10.00 -8.61
CA ASN A 151 3.61 11.15 -9.31
C ASN A 151 4.31 12.49 -8.99
N SER A 152 5.15 12.52 -7.98
CA SER A 152 5.97 13.68 -7.61
C SER A 152 7.33 13.20 -7.08
N THR A 153 8.04 14.04 -6.34
CA THR A 153 9.34 13.70 -5.75
C THR A 153 9.19 12.60 -4.72
N LEU A 154 9.94 11.51 -4.89
CA LEU A 154 9.95 10.39 -3.96
C LEU A 154 10.71 10.73 -2.67
N PRO A 155 10.23 10.29 -1.49
CA PRO A 155 11.02 10.34 -0.27
C PRO A 155 12.30 9.50 -0.42
N GLU A 156 13.41 10.00 0.10
CA GLU A 156 14.71 9.33 0.01
C GLU A 156 14.67 7.91 0.59
N GLY A 157 15.12 6.93 -0.18
CA GLY A 157 15.22 5.53 0.23
C GLY A 157 13.87 4.80 0.33
N ALA A 158 12.76 5.43 -0.05
CA ALA A 158 11.44 4.78 -0.04
C ALA A 158 11.41 3.55 -0.96
N ILE A 159 10.74 2.51 -0.50
CA ILE A 159 10.49 1.28 -1.24
C ILE A 159 9.08 1.35 -1.82
N ILE A 160 8.93 1.16 -3.12
CA ILE A 160 7.67 1.43 -3.82
C ILE A 160 6.97 0.15 -4.22
N TYR A 161 5.69 0.05 -3.84
CA TYR A 161 4.80 -1.05 -4.22
C TYR A 161 4.06 -0.71 -5.51
N GLY A 162 4.37 -1.43 -6.58
CA GLY A 162 3.72 -1.25 -7.87
C GLY A 162 2.40 -2.00 -7.96
N TRP A 163 1.29 -1.31 -7.74
CA TRP A 163 -0.04 -1.92 -7.72
C TRP A 163 -0.93 -1.51 -8.89
N GLN A 164 -0.83 -0.28 -9.37
CA GLN A 164 -1.74 0.24 -10.39
C GLN A 164 -1.67 -0.58 -11.68
N GLY A 165 -2.79 -1.19 -12.03
CA GLY A 165 -2.92 -2.02 -13.22
C GLY A 165 -1.94 -3.20 -13.22
N PHE A 166 -0.86 -3.11 -13.97
CA PHE A 166 0.22 -4.08 -14.03
C PHE A 166 1.47 -3.66 -13.22
N GLY A 167 1.36 -2.67 -12.35
CA GLY A 167 2.43 -2.21 -11.46
C GLY A 167 3.55 -1.41 -12.14
N LYS A 168 3.36 -0.97 -13.38
CA LYS A 168 4.41 -0.29 -14.18
C LYS A 168 4.91 1.02 -13.57
N ALA A 169 4.13 1.65 -12.69
CA ALA A 169 4.56 2.89 -12.03
C ALA A 169 5.76 2.67 -11.09
N ALA A 170 5.93 1.47 -10.51
CA ALA A 170 7.11 1.13 -9.72
C ALA A 170 8.43 1.24 -10.52
N LEU A 171 8.38 1.03 -11.84
CA LEU A 171 9.58 1.18 -12.70
C LEU A 171 10.06 2.64 -12.77
N LYS A 172 9.19 3.63 -12.52
CA LYS A 172 9.62 5.04 -12.39
C LYS A 172 10.49 5.24 -11.15
N ALA A 173 10.18 4.51 -10.07
CA ALA A 173 10.98 4.51 -8.85
C ALA A 173 12.31 3.77 -9.07
N ALA A 174 12.28 2.60 -9.72
CA ALA A 174 13.46 1.83 -10.10
C ALA A 174 14.42 2.66 -10.97
N ALA A 175 13.91 3.46 -11.91
CA ALA A 175 14.72 4.35 -12.74
C ALA A 175 15.43 5.45 -11.93
N GLN A 176 14.99 5.74 -10.71
CA GLN A 176 15.60 6.66 -9.76
C GLN A 176 16.45 5.93 -8.70
N GLY A 177 16.64 4.61 -8.83
CA GLY A 177 17.45 3.79 -7.92
C GLY A 177 16.71 3.33 -6.66
N HIS A 178 15.38 3.50 -6.58
CA HIS A 178 14.59 3.00 -5.47
C HIS A 178 14.30 1.51 -5.61
N ARG A 179 14.35 0.79 -4.49
CA ARG A 179 13.85 -0.59 -4.42
C ARG A 179 12.34 -0.62 -4.59
N PHE A 180 11.82 -1.73 -5.09
CA PHE A 180 10.40 -1.86 -5.30
C PHE A 180 9.90 -3.30 -5.12
N ILE A 181 8.59 -3.42 -4.95
CA ILE A 181 7.84 -4.69 -4.84
C ILE A 181 6.74 -4.66 -5.89
N MET A 182 6.54 -5.76 -6.60
CA MET A 182 5.45 -5.88 -7.57
C MET A 182 4.22 -6.50 -6.91
N THR A 183 3.11 -5.78 -6.96
CA THR A 183 1.80 -6.23 -6.48
C THR A 183 0.67 -5.83 -7.44
N PRO A 184 0.79 -6.16 -8.76
CA PRO A 184 -0.11 -5.66 -9.78
C PRO A 184 -1.57 -6.06 -9.53
N ALA A 185 -2.46 -5.07 -9.43
CA ALA A 185 -3.87 -5.28 -9.12
C ALA A 185 -4.59 -6.15 -10.16
N ARG A 186 -4.09 -6.20 -11.39
CA ARG A 186 -4.65 -7.05 -12.44
C ARG A 186 -4.39 -8.53 -12.24
N ILE A 187 -3.37 -8.90 -11.45
CA ILE A 187 -2.91 -10.29 -11.32
C ILE A 187 -2.83 -10.73 -9.86
N LEU A 188 -2.37 -9.85 -8.93
CA LEU A 188 -2.06 -10.23 -7.57
C LEU A 188 -3.02 -9.63 -6.51
N TYR A 189 -4.11 -8.97 -6.92
CA TYR A 189 -5.18 -8.61 -5.99
C TYR A 189 -6.18 -9.78 -5.88
N PHE A 190 -6.09 -10.51 -4.78
CA PHE A 190 -6.89 -11.71 -4.55
C PHE A 190 -8.32 -11.42 -4.06
N ILE A 191 -8.80 -10.23 -4.35
CA ILE A 191 -10.16 -9.77 -4.13
C ILE A 191 -11.04 -9.86 -5.39
N ARG A 192 -10.57 -10.59 -6.42
CA ARG A 192 -11.28 -10.73 -7.68
C ARG A 192 -11.78 -12.15 -7.86
N TYR A 193 -12.77 -12.34 -8.74
CA TYR A 193 -13.32 -13.66 -9.04
C TYR A 193 -12.24 -14.62 -9.54
N GLN A 194 -12.24 -15.83 -9.03
CA GLN A 194 -11.32 -16.91 -9.45
C GLN A 194 -11.80 -17.62 -10.70
N GLY A 195 -13.10 -17.53 -11.01
CA GLY A 195 -13.76 -18.17 -12.13
C GLY A 195 -14.90 -17.32 -12.68
N PRO A 196 -15.87 -17.93 -13.38
CA PRO A 196 -17.03 -17.21 -13.90
C PRO A 196 -17.85 -16.63 -12.75
N GLN A 197 -18.06 -15.33 -12.78
CA GLN A 197 -18.73 -14.53 -11.73
C GLN A 197 -20.06 -15.13 -11.21
N TRP A 198 -20.81 -15.81 -12.08
CA TRP A 198 -22.11 -16.38 -11.73
C TRP A 198 -22.06 -17.54 -10.72
N PHE A 199 -20.89 -18.11 -10.54
CA PHE A 199 -20.66 -19.26 -9.64
C PHE A 199 -19.78 -18.93 -8.45
N GLU A 200 -19.36 -17.67 -8.32
CA GLU A 200 -18.45 -17.21 -7.30
C GLU A 200 -19.18 -16.40 -6.21
N PRO A 201 -18.71 -16.42 -4.97
CA PRO A 201 -19.15 -15.46 -3.95
C PRO A 201 -18.93 -14.03 -4.43
N LEU A 202 -19.82 -13.11 -3.99
CA LEU A 202 -19.68 -11.70 -4.35
C LEU A 202 -18.31 -11.15 -3.89
N THR A 203 -17.60 -10.57 -4.81
CA THR A 203 -16.32 -9.91 -4.55
C THR A 203 -16.11 -8.73 -5.51
N TYR A 204 -14.89 -8.18 -5.55
CA TYR A 204 -14.57 -7.05 -6.40
C TYR A 204 -14.61 -7.45 -7.89
N PHE A 205 -14.90 -6.49 -8.77
CA PHE A 205 -15.07 -6.76 -10.20
C PHE A 205 -13.80 -7.30 -10.88
N GLY A 206 -14.02 -8.06 -11.96
CA GLY A 206 -12.96 -8.64 -12.78
C GLY A 206 -12.47 -9.99 -12.27
N ASN A 207 -11.80 -10.70 -13.15
CA ASN A 207 -11.29 -12.04 -12.88
C ASN A 207 -9.79 -12.02 -12.61
N ASN A 208 -9.36 -12.91 -11.74
CA ASN A 208 -7.97 -13.19 -11.44
C ASN A 208 -7.85 -14.69 -11.10
N THR A 209 -7.67 -15.48 -12.16
CA THR A 209 -7.71 -16.94 -12.07
C THR A 209 -6.38 -17.50 -11.52
N LEU A 210 -6.43 -18.74 -11.03
CA LEU A 210 -5.22 -19.47 -10.66
C LEU A 210 -4.18 -19.48 -11.80
N LYS A 211 -4.65 -19.62 -13.06
CA LYS A 211 -3.76 -19.62 -14.23
C LYS A 211 -3.07 -18.26 -14.38
N ASP A 212 -3.79 -17.15 -14.21
CA ASP A 212 -3.22 -15.80 -14.34
C ASP A 212 -2.09 -15.59 -13.33
N VAL A 213 -2.31 -16.02 -12.08
CA VAL A 213 -1.27 -15.96 -11.04
C VAL A 213 -0.11 -16.89 -11.38
N TYR A 214 -0.38 -18.15 -11.72
CA TYR A 214 0.65 -19.16 -11.97
C TYR A 214 1.54 -18.83 -13.18
N THR A 215 1.01 -18.12 -14.18
CA THR A 215 1.76 -17.72 -15.37
C THR A 215 2.34 -16.32 -15.30
N TYR A 216 2.19 -15.64 -14.15
CA TYR A 216 2.77 -14.32 -13.97
C TYR A 216 4.29 -14.37 -13.91
N GLU A 217 4.93 -13.57 -14.72
CA GLU A 217 6.37 -13.36 -14.71
C GLU A 217 6.67 -12.00 -14.04
N PRO A 218 7.27 -12.01 -12.83
CA PRO A 218 7.54 -10.75 -12.10
C PRO A 218 8.50 -9.82 -12.82
N VAL A 219 9.52 -10.38 -13.48
CA VAL A 219 10.50 -9.66 -14.30
C VAL A 219 10.07 -9.78 -15.76
N GLN A 220 9.92 -8.66 -16.44
CA GLN A 220 9.53 -8.62 -17.85
C GLN A 220 10.80 -8.50 -18.73
N GLU A 221 10.82 -9.17 -19.88
CA GLU A 221 11.98 -9.17 -20.80
C GLU A 221 12.40 -7.76 -21.25
N GLU A 222 11.45 -6.84 -21.35
CA GLU A 222 11.69 -5.47 -21.75
C GLU A 222 12.26 -4.56 -20.66
N TRP A 223 12.41 -5.05 -19.42
CA TRP A 223 12.96 -4.23 -18.34
C TRP A 223 14.45 -3.96 -18.52
N ASN A 224 14.91 -2.79 -18.04
CA ASN A 224 16.33 -2.57 -17.85
C ASN A 224 16.86 -3.60 -16.82
N PRO A 225 17.90 -4.37 -17.13
CA PRO A 225 18.44 -5.39 -16.22
C PRO A 225 18.78 -4.88 -14.82
N VAL A 226 19.15 -3.62 -14.69
CA VAL A 226 19.44 -2.98 -13.38
C VAL A 226 18.20 -2.99 -12.46
N TYR A 227 17.00 -3.06 -13.00
CA TYR A 227 15.77 -3.08 -12.18
C TYR A 227 15.59 -4.41 -11.45
N GLU A 228 16.17 -5.51 -11.95
CA GLU A 228 16.10 -6.80 -11.26
C GLU A 228 16.81 -6.75 -9.90
N ASP A 229 17.92 -6.04 -9.80
CA ASP A 229 18.66 -5.86 -8.54
C ASP A 229 17.89 -5.00 -7.53
N LEU A 230 16.94 -4.20 -7.99
CA LEU A 230 16.09 -3.34 -7.16
C LEU A 230 14.77 -3.99 -6.77
N LEU A 231 14.37 -5.06 -7.47
CA LEU A 231 13.15 -5.82 -7.17
C LEU A 231 13.34 -6.64 -5.90
N MET A 232 12.62 -6.31 -4.84
CA MET A 232 12.66 -7.04 -3.57
C MET A 232 11.83 -8.32 -3.60
N GLY A 233 10.82 -8.38 -4.47
CA GLY A 233 9.92 -9.52 -4.58
C GLY A 233 8.54 -9.13 -5.10
N VAL A 234 7.58 -10.02 -4.86
CA VAL A 234 6.18 -9.84 -5.24
C VAL A 234 5.26 -10.00 -4.04
N GLN A 235 4.10 -9.37 -4.09
CA GLN A 235 3.09 -9.43 -3.05
C GLN A 235 1.71 -9.69 -3.67
N ALA A 236 0.90 -10.53 -3.03
CA ALA A 236 -0.54 -10.54 -3.24
C ALA A 236 -1.22 -9.62 -2.22
N SER A 237 -2.23 -8.89 -2.66
CA SER A 237 -3.05 -8.04 -1.80
C SER A 237 -4.43 -8.66 -1.63
N MET A 238 -4.86 -8.77 -0.36
CA MET A 238 -6.14 -9.30 0.03
C MET A 238 -6.89 -8.26 0.87
N TRP A 239 -7.72 -7.45 0.20
CA TRP A 239 -8.59 -6.46 0.82
C TRP A 239 -9.90 -7.12 1.25
N THR A 240 -10.45 -6.74 2.40
CA THR A 240 -11.49 -7.51 3.07
C THR A 240 -12.90 -6.92 2.97
N GLU A 241 -13.15 -6.01 2.03
CA GLU A 241 -14.45 -5.35 1.85
C GLU A 241 -15.60 -6.34 1.63
N PHE A 242 -15.29 -7.49 1.04
CA PHE A 242 -16.27 -8.55 0.74
C PHE A 242 -16.08 -9.81 1.59
N CYS A 243 -15.19 -9.77 2.60
CA CYS A 243 -14.94 -10.91 3.47
C CYS A 243 -15.68 -10.74 4.79
N ASN A 244 -16.66 -11.59 5.07
CA ASN A 244 -17.46 -11.57 6.28
C ASN A 244 -17.05 -12.64 7.30
N SER A 245 -16.20 -13.58 6.87
CA SER A 245 -15.76 -14.71 7.66
C SER A 245 -14.32 -15.13 7.30
N PRO A 246 -13.64 -15.91 8.16
CA PRO A 246 -12.36 -16.54 7.81
C PRO A 246 -12.44 -17.41 6.55
N ASP A 247 -13.56 -18.10 6.33
CA ASP A 247 -13.77 -18.96 5.16
C ASP A 247 -13.76 -18.15 3.86
N ASP A 248 -14.29 -16.91 3.88
CA ASP A 248 -14.22 -16.02 2.72
C ASP A 248 -12.78 -15.64 2.40
N VAL A 249 -11.96 -15.37 3.44
CA VAL A 249 -10.54 -15.07 3.29
C VAL A 249 -9.79 -16.27 2.71
N GLU A 250 -10.01 -17.46 3.26
CA GLU A 250 -9.38 -18.69 2.76
C GLU A 250 -9.78 -18.97 1.31
N TYR A 251 -11.05 -18.80 0.98
CA TYR A 251 -11.55 -18.96 -0.39
C TYR A 251 -10.85 -18.00 -1.35
N GLN A 252 -10.69 -16.74 -0.98
CA GLN A 252 -10.04 -15.75 -1.84
C GLN A 252 -8.52 -15.98 -1.96
N LEU A 253 -7.88 -16.49 -0.93
CA LEU A 253 -6.43 -16.74 -0.96
C LEU A 253 -6.07 -18.00 -1.73
N PHE A 254 -6.81 -19.10 -1.50
CA PHE A 254 -6.45 -20.41 -2.03
C PHE A 254 -7.28 -20.77 -3.27
N PRO A 255 -6.66 -21.45 -4.28
CA PRO A 255 -5.26 -21.92 -4.30
C PRO A 255 -4.24 -20.89 -4.83
N ARG A 256 -4.63 -19.66 -5.14
CA ARG A 256 -3.78 -18.63 -5.78
C ARG A 256 -2.52 -18.30 -4.98
N LEU A 257 -2.60 -18.31 -3.64
CA LEU A 257 -1.45 -18.06 -2.78
C LEU A 257 -0.36 -19.14 -2.95
N LEU A 258 -0.74 -20.40 -3.22
CA LEU A 258 0.21 -21.46 -3.52
C LEU A 258 0.93 -21.21 -4.85
N ALA A 259 0.20 -20.74 -5.87
CA ALA A 259 0.79 -20.36 -7.15
C ALA A 259 1.77 -19.20 -7.00
N LEU A 260 1.42 -18.19 -6.19
CA LEU A 260 2.34 -17.09 -5.88
C LEU A 260 3.61 -17.59 -5.16
N SER A 261 3.45 -18.49 -4.20
CA SER A 261 4.60 -19.10 -3.49
C SER A 261 5.53 -19.84 -4.45
N ASP A 262 4.97 -20.55 -5.43
CA ASP A 262 5.73 -21.25 -6.47
C ASP A 262 6.56 -20.25 -7.30
N ILE A 263 5.97 -19.14 -7.71
CA ILE A 263 6.67 -18.07 -8.43
C ILE A 263 7.82 -17.50 -7.61
N CYS A 264 7.58 -17.19 -6.32
CA CYS A 264 8.58 -16.57 -5.47
C CYS A 264 9.76 -17.50 -5.16
N LEU A 265 9.48 -18.79 -4.91
CA LEU A 265 10.48 -19.73 -4.40
C LEU A 265 11.22 -20.49 -5.50
N LEU A 266 10.63 -20.64 -6.69
CA LEU A 266 11.23 -21.37 -7.79
C LEU A 266 11.99 -20.48 -8.77
N TYR A 267 11.99 -19.17 -8.59
CA TYR A 267 12.78 -18.26 -9.42
C TYR A 267 14.30 -18.50 -9.33
N THR A 268 14.74 -19.19 -8.30
CA THR A 268 16.15 -19.55 -8.06
C THR A 268 16.51 -20.98 -8.48
N SER A 269 15.55 -21.76 -9.01
CA SER A 269 15.76 -23.17 -9.41
C SER A 269 15.15 -23.41 -10.78
N PRO A 270 15.71 -24.28 -11.65
CA PRO A 270 15.11 -24.59 -12.92
C PRO A 270 13.68 -25.13 -12.71
N SER A 271 12.73 -24.24 -12.94
CA SER A 271 11.30 -24.47 -12.75
C SER A 271 10.81 -25.55 -13.72
N PRO A 272 9.71 -26.26 -13.42
CA PRO A 272 9.01 -27.07 -14.41
C PRO A 272 8.69 -26.33 -15.71
N ARG A 273 8.63 -24.98 -15.68
CA ARG A 273 8.47 -24.13 -16.85
C ARG A 273 9.68 -24.13 -17.78
N ASP A 274 10.89 -24.16 -17.20
CA ASP A 274 12.13 -24.22 -18.00
C ASP A 274 12.27 -25.55 -18.74
N ARG A 275 11.68 -26.61 -18.19
CA ARG A 275 11.60 -27.92 -18.82
C ARG A 275 10.58 -27.97 -19.98
N GLN A 276 9.57 -27.09 -19.99
CA GLN A 276 8.62 -26.99 -21.10
C GLN A 276 9.13 -26.11 -22.25
N LYS A 277 9.97 -25.11 -21.96
CA LYS A 277 10.61 -24.26 -23.00
C LYS A 277 11.77 -24.98 -23.72
N SER A 278 12.29 -26.07 -23.16
CA SER A 278 13.38 -26.87 -23.74
C SER A 278 12.90 -28.11 -24.52
N ARG A 279 11.60 -28.24 -24.78
CA ARG A 279 10.98 -29.24 -25.65
C ARG A 279 10.18 -28.52 -26.77
#